data_24ea9b58a9bb3de9cecee6ae5c49604d
#
_entry.id   24ea9b58a9bb3de9cecee6ae5c49604d
#
_cell.length_a   1.000
_cell.length_b   1.000
_cell.length_c   1.000
_cell.angle_alpha   90.00
_cell.angle_beta   90.00
_cell.angle_gamma   90.00
#
_symmetry.space_group_name_H-M   'P 1'
#
loop_
_entity.id
_entity.type
_entity.pdbx_description
1 polymer ?
#
loop_
_entity_poly.entity_id
_entity_poly.type
_entity_poly.pdbx_seq_one_letter_code
_entity_poly.pdbx_strand_id
1 'polypeptide(L)'
;MNNYETLTKKQILNVFENNKDLILNTWANLLAENEKNFSEFDELLNIFKCILANCIYYLENENRKLCLNCIQRTVEKMDVNDISYNNFMISIPYFQESYISILLRTLKNKDIEKCITLSNRIYNKIITNIQNEYLNINDSTLTAMLKLSELRDDMTGHHVERTREYAVVLSKELNLDDNFVKHISKASLLHDIGKVAVRDEILLKPGKLTEDEYEEIKKHTITGAKAISKVIGVNEYTNEYLYMAIDIALGHHEKYDGSGYPNGINGIEIPLCSRIFALADAYDVITSERPYKKPFSHEEAVRRIKLDCGKHFDPDIVNAFIKIQGEFQIINNKYKQVVKN
;
A
#
# COMPACT_ATOMS: atom_id res chain seq x y z
N MET A 1 14.73 -32.72 14.31
CA MET A 1 13.55 -32.18 15.01
C MET A 1 13.51 -32.80 16.42
N ASN A 2 13.34 -31.97 17.46
CA ASN A 2 13.29 -32.46 18.84
C ASN A 2 11.99 -33.26 19.02
N ASN A 3 12.07 -34.50 19.56
CA ASN A 3 10.90 -35.36 19.85
C ASN A 3 9.80 -34.62 20.63
N TYR A 4 10.15 -33.64 21.43
CA TYR A 4 9.21 -32.79 22.20
C TYR A 4 8.30 -31.91 21.33
N GLU A 5 8.83 -31.27 20.28
CA GLU A 5 8.02 -30.41 19.41
C GLU A 5 6.98 -31.21 18.61
N THR A 6 7.32 -32.42 18.23
CA THR A 6 6.42 -33.38 17.58
C THR A 6 5.27 -33.80 18.49
N LEU A 7 5.55 -34.04 19.78
CA LEU A 7 4.52 -34.43 20.76
C LEU A 7 3.56 -33.24 21.03
N THR A 8 4.10 -32.04 21.22
CA THR A 8 3.29 -30.82 21.41
C THR A 8 2.35 -30.55 20.22
N LYS A 9 2.85 -30.70 18.99
CA LYS A 9 2.04 -30.57 17.77
C LYS A 9 0.88 -31.60 17.74
N LYS A 10 1.14 -32.84 18.03
CA LYS A 10 0.10 -33.89 18.06
C LYS A 10 -0.98 -33.60 19.12
N GLN A 11 -0.59 -33.07 20.26
CA GLN A 11 -1.54 -32.68 21.30
C GLN A 11 -2.46 -31.54 20.83
N ILE A 12 -1.90 -30.48 20.24
CA ILE A 12 -2.67 -29.35 19.70
C ILE A 12 -3.57 -29.81 18.57
N LEU A 13 -3.04 -30.60 17.63
CA LEU A 13 -3.79 -31.15 16.51
C LEU A 13 -5.03 -31.92 17.00
N ASN A 14 -4.84 -32.85 17.93
CA ASN A 14 -5.93 -33.62 18.51
C ASN A 14 -6.99 -32.75 19.20
N VAL A 15 -6.57 -31.67 19.93
CA VAL A 15 -7.50 -30.74 20.55
C VAL A 15 -8.29 -29.96 19.49
N PHE A 16 -7.61 -29.44 18.48
CA PHE A 16 -8.24 -28.63 17.42
C PHE A 16 -9.22 -29.49 16.60
N GLU A 17 -8.82 -30.69 16.19
CA GLU A 17 -9.67 -31.58 15.40
C GLU A 17 -10.93 -32.00 16.13
N ASN A 18 -10.82 -32.37 17.41
CA ASN A 18 -11.94 -32.87 18.21
C ASN A 18 -12.83 -31.75 18.77
N ASN A 19 -12.41 -30.48 18.73
CA ASN A 19 -13.15 -29.36 19.31
C ASN A 19 -13.40 -28.23 18.33
N LYS A 20 -13.38 -28.48 17.01
CA LYS A 20 -13.59 -27.44 15.98
C LYS A 20 -14.83 -26.58 16.24
N ASP A 21 -15.97 -27.24 16.40
CA ASP A 21 -17.25 -26.56 16.59
C ASP A 21 -17.30 -25.83 17.95
N LEU A 22 -16.67 -26.43 18.98
CA LEU A 22 -16.62 -25.79 20.30
C LEU A 22 -15.76 -24.54 20.30
N ILE A 23 -14.61 -24.53 19.59
CA ILE A 23 -13.75 -23.36 19.42
C ILE A 23 -14.54 -22.24 18.71
N LEU A 24 -15.20 -22.58 17.60
CA LEU A 24 -15.96 -21.62 16.81
C LEU A 24 -17.17 -21.07 17.57
N ASN A 25 -17.91 -21.92 18.28
CA ASN A 25 -19.05 -21.49 19.08
C ASN A 25 -18.60 -20.62 20.28
N THR A 26 -17.48 -20.95 20.91
CA THR A 26 -16.90 -20.14 22.00
C THR A 26 -16.50 -18.76 21.47
N TRP A 27 -15.84 -18.70 20.32
CA TRP A 27 -15.51 -17.44 19.65
C TRP A 27 -16.77 -16.61 19.34
N ALA A 28 -17.78 -17.26 18.77
CA ALA A 28 -19.05 -16.65 18.42
C ALA A 28 -19.73 -15.99 19.62
N ASN A 29 -19.76 -16.71 20.74
CA ASN A 29 -20.33 -16.18 22.00
C ASN A 29 -19.52 -15.01 22.55
N LEU A 30 -18.18 -15.11 22.60
CA LEU A 30 -17.31 -14.05 23.06
C LEU A 30 -17.48 -12.76 22.22
N LEU A 31 -17.57 -12.91 20.90
CA LEU A 31 -17.78 -11.77 19.99
C LEU A 31 -19.17 -11.14 20.23
N ALA A 32 -20.23 -11.94 20.32
CA ALA A 32 -21.60 -11.46 20.54
C ALA A 32 -21.80 -10.78 21.90
N GLU A 33 -21.10 -11.25 22.94
CA GLU A 33 -21.16 -10.66 24.29
C GLU A 33 -20.49 -9.30 24.37
N ASN A 34 -19.41 -9.09 23.61
CA ASN A 34 -18.57 -7.89 23.70
C ASN A 34 -18.88 -6.85 22.61
N GLU A 35 -19.35 -7.28 21.42
CA GLU A 35 -19.60 -6.44 20.25
C GLU A 35 -21.08 -6.43 19.88
N LYS A 36 -21.87 -5.54 20.49
CA LYS A 36 -23.35 -5.53 20.39
C LYS A 36 -23.92 -5.15 19.01
N ASN A 37 -23.14 -4.54 18.13
CA ASN A 37 -23.59 -4.04 16.82
C ASN A 37 -22.92 -4.74 15.64
N PHE A 38 -22.55 -6.00 15.78
CA PHE A 38 -21.80 -6.72 14.77
C PHE A 38 -22.74 -7.29 13.69
N SER A 39 -22.65 -6.82 12.45
CA SER A 39 -23.58 -7.18 11.35
C SER A 39 -23.12 -8.33 10.45
N GLU A 40 -21.83 -8.71 10.50
CA GLU A 40 -21.20 -9.65 9.55
C GLU A 40 -20.80 -10.98 10.20
N PHE A 41 -21.62 -11.45 11.13
CA PHE A 41 -21.29 -12.57 12.01
C PHE A 41 -21.14 -13.90 11.28
N ASP A 42 -22.08 -14.24 10.40
CA ASP A 42 -22.10 -15.53 9.67
C ASP A 42 -20.96 -15.59 8.64
N GLU A 43 -20.66 -14.48 8.01
CA GLU A 43 -19.57 -14.34 7.04
C GLU A 43 -18.22 -14.53 7.74
N LEU A 44 -18.01 -13.86 8.87
CA LEU A 44 -16.80 -14.01 9.67
C LEU A 44 -16.64 -15.42 10.24
N LEU A 45 -17.72 -16.08 10.63
CA LEU A 45 -17.67 -17.47 11.06
C LEU A 45 -17.05 -18.37 9.98
N ASN A 46 -17.39 -18.14 8.71
CA ASN A 46 -16.79 -18.88 7.59
C ASN A 46 -15.30 -18.57 7.40
N ILE A 47 -14.89 -17.32 7.67
CA ILE A 47 -13.48 -16.94 7.65
C ILE A 47 -12.70 -17.66 8.76
N PHE A 48 -13.23 -17.66 10.00
CA PHE A 48 -12.56 -18.31 11.13
C PHE A 48 -12.54 -19.84 11.02
N LYS A 49 -13.53 -20.46 10.37
CA LYS A 49 -13.47 -21.87 9.94
C LYS A 49 -12.25 -22.12 9.02
N CYS A 50 -12.01 -21.24 8.05
CA CYS A 50 -10.85 -21.35 7.17
C CYS A 50 -9.53 -21.15 7.93
N ILE A 51 -9.47 -20.20 8.88
CA ILE A 51 -8.29 -19.97 9.73
C ILE A 51 -7.97 -21.19 10.57
N LEU A 52 -8.97 -21.77 11.23
CA LEU A 52 -8.81 -23.00 12.03
C LEU A 52 -8.33 -24.17 11.16
N ALA A 53 -8.90 -24.36 9.97
CA ALA A 53 -8.46 -25.37 9.02
C ALA A 53 -7.00 -25.16 8.59
N ASN A 54 -6.56 -23.92 8.40
CA ASN A 54 -5.15 -23.60 8.12
C ASN A 54 -4.23 -23.92 9.30
N CYS A 55 -4.67 -23.69 10.54
CA CYS A 55 -3.92 -24.08 11.73
C CYS A 55 -3.71 -25.59 11.78
N ILE A 56 -4.77 -26.35 11.53
CA ILE A 56 -4.74 -27.82 11.49
C ILE A 56 -3.81 -28.32 10.37
N TYR A 57 -3.99 -27.80 9.16
CA TYR A 57 -3.13 -28.13 8.01
C TYR A 57 -1.65 -27.87 8.30
N TYR A 58 -1.33 -26.74 8.94
CA TYR A 58 0.05 -26.42 9.30
C TYR A 58 0.64 -27.38 10.34
N LEU A 59 -0.20 -27.86 11.27
CA LEU A 59 0.20 -28.86 12.28
C LEU A 59 0.44 -30.24 11.68
N GLU A 60 -0.34 -30.63 10.68
CA GLU A 60 -0.22 -31.93 9.99
C GLU A 60 1.02 -31.98 9.08
N ASN A 61 1.40 -30.87 8.46
CA ASN A 61 2.46 -30.84 7.46
C ASN A 61 3.84 -30.70 8.08
N GLU A 62 4.70 -31.70 7.86
CA GLU A 62 6.09 -31.70 8.34
C GLU A 62 6.94 -30.57 7.79
N ASN A 63 6.68 -30.12 6.56
CA ASN A 63 7.41 -29.06 5.87
C ASN A 63 7.10 -27.65 6.36
N ARG A 64 6.23 -27.46 7.35
CA ARG A 64 5.85 -26.17 7.95
C ARG A 64 5.44 -25.09 6.91
N LYS A 65 4.91 -25.52 5.76
CA LYS A 65 4.39 -24.60 4.75
C LYS A 65 2.94 -24.27 5.07
N LEU A 66 2.62 -22.98 5.00
CA LEU A 66 1.23 -22.52 5.03
C LEU A 66 0.53 -22.93 3.74
N CYS A 67 -0.76 -23.21 3.82
CA CYS A 67 -1.57 -23.37 2.63
C CYS A 67 -1.86 -21.99 2.02
N LEU A 68 -0.98 -21.53 1.11
CA LEU A 68 -1.14 -20.21 0.46
C LEU A 68 -2.49 -20.11 -0.27
N ASN A 69 -2.91 -21.17 -0.96
CA ASN A 69 -4.23 -21.21 -1.61
C ASN A 69 -5.38 -21.01 -0.60
N CYS A 70 -5.24 -21.56 0.62
CA CYS A 70 -6.25 -21.35 1.66
C CYS A 70 -6.24 -19.91 2.18
N ILE A 71 -5.07 -19.27 2.27
CA ILE A 71 -4.94 -17.84 2.66
C ILE A 71 -5.59 -16.96 1.61
N GLN A 72 -5.25 -17.14 0.33
CA GLN A 72 -5.87 -16.42 -0.78
C GLN A 72 -7.40 -16.56 -0.79
N ARG A 73 -7.91 -17.79 -0.69
CA ARG A 73 -9.37 -18.04 -0.62
C ARG A 73 -10.01 -17.38 0.61
N THR A 74 -9.27 -17.23 1.71
CA THR A 74 -9.78 -16.54 2.90
C THR A 74 -9.96 -15.05 2.60
N VAL A 75 -8.98 -14.42 1.96
CA VAL A 75 -9.03 -13.00 1.58
C VAL A 75 -10.08 -12.76 0.48
N GLU A 76 -10.15 -13.62 -0.55
CA GLU A 76 -11.19 -13.56 -1.58
C GLU A 76 -12.60 -13.64 -0.98
N LYS A 77 -12.80 -14.46 0.06
CA LYS A 77 -14.10 -14.53 0.76
C LYS A 77 -14.39 -13.27 1.56
N MET A 78 -13.40 -12.60 2.11
CA MET A 78 -13.60 -11.31 2.77
C MET A 78 -14.09 -10.27 1.77
N ASP A 79 -13.48 -10.21 0.59
CA ASP A 79 -13.82 -9.27 -0.47
C ASP A 79 -15.22 -9.54 -1.06
N VAL A 80 -15.50 -10.81 -1.43
CA VAL A 80 -16.79 -11.23 -2.03
C VAL A 80 -17.98 -11.02 -1.08
N ASN A 81 -17.78 -11.18 0.22
CA ASN A 81 -18.85 -11.03 1.23
C ASN A 81 -18.91 -9.63 1.85
N ASP A 82 -18.14 -8.68 1.29
CA ASP A 82 -18.08 -7.28 1.76
C ASP A 82 -17.75 -7.17 3.27
N ILE A 83 -16.89 -8.11 3.76
CA ILE A 83 -16.50 -8.12 5.17
C ILE A 83 -15.52 -6.99 5.43
N SER A 84 -15.89 -6.10 6.31
CA SER A 84 -15.03 -5.01 6.75
C SER A 84 -13.74 -5.57 7.38
N TYR A 85 -12.59 -5.08 6.87
CA TYR A 85 -11.28 -5.40 7.45
C TYR A 85 -11.21 -5.08 8.94
N ASN A 86 -11.88 -4.01 9.36
CA ASN A 86 -11.97 -3.62 10.76
C ASN A 86 -12.70 -4.68 11.59
N ASN A 87 -13.85 -5.15 11.14
CA ASN A 87 -14.62 -6.19 11.82
C ASN A 87 -13.83 -7.49 11.92
N PHE A 88 -13.08 -7.83 10.86
CA PHE A 88 -12.13 -8.95 10.92
C PHE A 88 -11.05 -8.73 12.00
N MET A 89 -10.43 -7.55 12.05
CA MET A 89 -9.38 -7.24 13.04
C MET A 89 -9.90 -7.26 14.49
N ILE A 90 -11.09 -6.73 14.74
CA ILE A 90 -11.73 -6.74 16.06
C ILE A 90 -12.00 -8.18 16.52
N SER A 91 -12.36 -9.08 15.61
CA SER A 91 -12.74 -10.46 15.94
C SER A 91 -11.54 -11.40 16.23
N ILE A 92 -10.31 -11.00 15.83
CA ILE A 92 -9.07 -11.80 16.01
C ILE A 92 -8.77 -12.15 17.48
N PRO A 93 -8.78 -11.21 18.44
CA PRO A 93 -8.49 -11.51 19.85
C PRO A 93 -9.46 -12.53 20.44
N TYR A 94 -10.74 -12.44 20.11
CA TYR A 94 -11.78 -13.37 20.61
C TYR A 94 -11.56 -14.79 20.09
N PHE A 95 -11.09 -14.94 18.85
CA PHE A 95 -10.75 -16.26 18.34
C PHE A 95 -9.53 -16.85 19.05
N GLN A 96 -8.52 -16.01 19.33
CA GLN A 96 -7.36 -16.41 20.11
C GLN A 96 -7.75 -16.87 21.51
N GLU A 97 -8.62 -16.13 22.19
CA GLU A 97 -9.14 -16.48 23.50
C GLU A 97 -9.92 -17.79 23.49
N SER A 98 -10.74 -18.02 22.45
CA SER A 98 -11.55 -19.23 22.31
C SER A 98 -10.71 -20.50 22.29
N TYR A 99 -9.70 -20.59 21.41
CA TYR A 99 -8.89 -21.80 21.34
C TYR A 99 -7.96 -21.96 22.55
N ILE A 100 -7.47 -20.87 23.16
CA ILE A 100 -6.68 -20.93 24.39
C ILE A 100 -7.54 -21.52 25.52
N SER A 101 -8.78 -21.06 25.69
CA SER A 101 -9.69 -21.57 26.72
C SER A 101 -9.95 -23.07 26.57
N ILE A 102 -10.10 -23.55 25.32
CA ILE A 102 -10.31 -24.97 25.03
C ILE A 102 -9.03 -25.78 25.28
N LEU A 103 -7.85 -25.27 24.92
CA LEU A 103 -6.55 -25.89 25.26
C LEU A 103 -6.40 -26.04 26.77
N LEU A 104 -6.71 -24.98 27.54
CA LEU A 104 -6.65 -24.97 29.02
C LEU A 104 -7.60 -25.99 29.65
N ARG A 105 -8.80 -26.16 29.09
CA ARG A 105 -9.79 -27.12 29.61
C ARG A 105 -9.45 -28.57 29.27
N THR A 106 -8.84 -28.79 28.09
CA THR A 106 -8.62 -30.14 27.55
C THR A 106 -7.29 -30.74 27.97
N LEU A 107 -6.24 -29.90 28.05
CA LEU A 107 -4.89 -30.34 28.40
C LEU A 107 -4.65 -30.14 29.91
N LYS A 108 -4.38 -31.24 30.61
CA LYS A 108 -4.13 -31.23 32.08
C LYS A 108 -2.65 -31.33 32.45
N ASN A 109 -1.72 -31.11 31.50
CA ASN A 109 -0.31 -31.44 31.62
C ASN A 109 0.61 -30.22 31.81
N LYS A 110 1.86 -30.50 32.31
CA LYS A 110 2.96 -29.52 32.42
C LYS A 110 3.37 -28.86 31.09
N ASP A 111 2.91 -29.36 29.95
CA ASP A 111 3.25 -28.86 28.61
C ASP A 111 2.22 -27.88 28.02
N ILE A 112 1.21 -27.49 28.81
CA ILE A 112 0.14 -26.61 28.35
C ILE A 112 0.67 -25.24 27.87
N GLU A 113 1.64 -24.67 28.58
CA GLU A 113 2.29 -23.41 28.20
C GLU A 113 2.97 -23.50 26.83
N LYS A 114 3.64 -24.65 26.56
CA LYS A 114 4.25 -24.90 25.25
C LYS A 114 3.20 -25.06 24.13
N CYS A 115 2.09 -25.72 24.45
CA CYS A 115 0.97 -25.84 23.51
C CYS A 115 0.36 -24.47 23.17
N ILE A 116 0.12 -23.63 24.17
CA ILE A 116 -0.39 -22.27 23.97
C ILE A 116 0.63 -21.43 23.16
N THR A 117 1.89 -21.46 23.53
CA THR A 117 2.94 -20.73 22.82
C THR A 117 3.07 -21.14 21.36
N LEU A 118 3.02 -22.45 21.09
CA LEU A 118 3.10 -22.95 19.71
C LEU A 118 1.82 -22.62 18.92
N SER A 119 0.64 -22.74 19.53
CA SER A 119 -0.64 -22.38 18.89
C SER A 119 -0.66 -20.88 18.54
N ASN A 120 -0.26 -20.01 19.46
CA ASN A 120 -0.18 -18.58 19.22
C ASN A 120 0.81 -18.24 18.10
N ARG A 121 1.97 -18.89 18.04
CA ARG A 121 2.94 -18.69 16.97
C ARG A 121 2.38 -19.08 15.61
N ILE A 122 1.67 -20.19 15.51
CA ILE A 122 1.04 -20.66 14.27
C ILE A 122 -0.08 -19.71 13.87
N TYR A 123 -0.95 -19.39 14.79
CA TYR A 123 -2.07 -18.47 14.58
C TYR A 123 -1.58 -17.09 14.07
N ASN A 124 -0.66 -16.46 14.79
CA ASN A 124 -0.12 -15.16 14.41
C ASN A 124 0.54 -15.19 13.02
N LYS A 125 1.22 -16.30 12.68
CA LYS A 125 1.79 -16.46 11.34
C LYS A 125 0.71 -16.50 10.26
N ILE A 126 -0.40 -17.19 10.51
CA ILE A 126 -1.53 -17.27 9.56
C ILE A 126 -2.19 -15.91 9.42
N ILE A 127 -2.50 -15.23 10.54
CA ILE A 127 -3.11 -13.90 10.53
C ILE A 127 -2.23 -12.89 9.78
N THR A 128 -0.93 -12.85 10.08
CA THR A 128 0.00 -11.95 9.37
C THR A 128 0.01 -12.22 7.86
N ASN A 129 -0.08 -13.48 7.42
CA ASN A 129 -0.13 -13.76 5.98
C ASN A 129 -1.47 -13.34 5.35
N ILE A 130 -2.60 -13.51 6.06
CA ILE A 130 -3.91 -13.02 5.60
C ILE A 130 -3.89 -11.49 5.47
N GLN A 131 -3.36 -10.79 6.49
CA GLN A 131 -3.21 -9.34 6.47
C GLN A 131 -2.35 -8.86 5.31
N ASN A 132 -1.20 -9.49 5.09
CA ASN A 132 -0.31 -9.14 3.98
C ASN A 132 -0.98 -9.39 2.62
N GLU A 133 -1.69 -10.50 2.44
CA GLU A 133 -2.39 -10.82 1.20
C GLU A 133 -3.53 -9.83 0.94
N TYR A 134 -4.32 -9.48 1.96
CA TYR A 134 -5.36 -8.46 1.87
C TYR A 134 -4.80 -7.10 1.43
N LEU A 135 -3.68 -6.68 2.05
CA LEU A 135 -3.00 -5.43 1.69
C LEU A 135 -2.43 -5.48 0.26
N ASN A 136 -1.86 -6.62 -0.15
CA ASN A 136 -1.32 -6.81 -1.51
C ASN A 136 -2.41 -6.75 -2.58
N ILE A 137 -3.58 -7.35 -2.34
CA ILE A 137 -4.72 -7.29 -3.27
C ILE A 137 -5.21 -5.85 -3.40
N ASN A 138 -5.37 -5.13 -2.29
CA ASN A 138 -5.79 -3.73 -2.32
C ASN A 138 -4.77 -2.83 -3.03
N ASP A 139 -3.48 -3.02 -2.79
CA ASP A 139 -2.41 -2.29 -3.48
C ASP A 139 -2.39 -2.59 -4.98
N SER A 140 -2.65 -3.84 -5.38
CA SER A 140 -2.73 -4.26 -6.78
C SER A 140 -3.95 -3.69 -7.50
N THR A 141 -5.10 -3.67 -6.85
CA THR A 141 -6.35 -3.09 -7.36
C THR A 141 -6.19 -1.57 -7.53
N LEU A 142 -5.65 -0.89 -6.51
CA LEU A 142 -5.34 0.54 -6.59
C LEU A 142 -4.38 0.82 -7.75
N THR A 143 -3.31 0.04 -7.88
CA THR A 143 -2.34 0.18 -8.98
C THR A 143 -3.01 -0.02 -10.35
N ALA A 144 -3.91 -1.00 -10.49
CA ALA A 144 -4.64 -1.24 -11.73
C ALA A 144 -5.57 -0.06 -12.09
N MET A 145 -6.29 0.49 -11.11
CA MET A 145 -7.15 1.67 -11.31
C MET A 145 -6.33 2.90 -11.71
N LEU A 146 -5.17 3.10 -11.09
CA LEU A 146 -4.27 4.20 -11.44
C LEU A 146 -3.69 4.05 -12.84
N LYS A 147 -3.33 2.82 -13.24
CA LYS A 147 -2.91 2.53 -14.62
C LYS A 147 -3.99 2.84 -15.64
N LEU A 148 -5.26 2.57 -15.34
CA LEU A 148 -6.37 2.96 -16.20
C LEU A 148 -6.48 4.48 -16.34
N SER A 149 -6.21 5.24 -15.27
CA SER A 149 -6.15 6.70 -15.33
C SER A 149 -4.95 7.20 -16.17
N GLU A 150 -3.78 6.55 -16.04
CA GLU A 150 -2.57 6.89 -16.82
C GLU A 150 -2.72 6.59 -18.32
N LEU A 151 -3.42 5.51 -18.69
CA LEU A 151 -3.66 5.15 -20.10
C LEU A 151 -4.36 6.28 -20.89
N ARG A 152 -4.97 7.25 -20.20
CA ARG A 152 -5.55 8.44 -20.85
C ARG A 152 -4.51 9.51 -21.18
N ASP A 153 -3.45 9.64 -20.39
CA ASP A 153 -2.45 10.73 -20.51
C ASP A 153 -1.09 10.24 -21.03
N ASP A 154 -0.64 9.07 -20.60
CA ASP A 154 0.69 8.54 -20.94
C ASP A 154 0.62 7.18 -21.65
N MET A 155 0.94 7.18 -22.93
CA MET A 155 1.03 5.96 -23.74
C MET A 155 2.26 5.09 -23.40
N THR A 156 3.18 5.54 -22.54
CA THR A 156 4.44 4.84 -22.22
C THR A 156 4.39 3.92 -21.00
N GLY A 157 3.32 3.96 -20.23
CA GLY A 157 2.88 2.87 -19.34
C GLY A 157 3.68 2.57 -18.08
N HIS A 158 4.69 3.35 -17.67
CA HIS A 158 5.45 3.09 -16.44
C HIS A 158 5.89 4.36 -15.70
N HIS A 159 5.25 5.48 -15.97
CA HIS A 159 5.57 6.76 -15.34
C HIS A 159 5.36 6.70 -13.82
N VAL A 160 4.21 6.22 -13.38
CA VAL A 160 3.86 6.13 -11.95
C VAL A 160 4.82 5.21 -11.19
N GLU A 161 5.19 4.07 -11.75
CA GLU A 161 6.14 3.17 -11.12
C GLU A 161 7.54 3.80 -11.00
N ARG A 162 8.01 4.49 -12.06
CA ARG A 162 9.32 5.15 -12.04
C ARG A 162 9.36 6.30 -11.05
N THR A 163 8.37 7.20 -11.07
CA THR A 163 8.31 8.36 -10.16
C THR A 163 8.20 7.93 -8.71
N ARG A 164 7.47 6.85 -8.42
CA ARG A 164 7.44 6.20 -7.11
C ARG A 164 8.83 5.73 -6.67
N GLU A 165 9.54 4.99 -7.53
CA GLU A 165 10.88 4.48 -7.18
C GLU A 165 11.87 5.64 -6.96
N TYR A 166 11.81 6.72 -7.76
CA TYR A 166 12.63 7.94 -7.56
C TYR A 166 12.33 8.61 -6.21
N ALA A 167 11.06 8.79 -5.88
CA ALA A 167 10.67 9.39 -4.61
C ALA A 167 11.15 8.56 -3.40
N VAL A 168 11.09 7.23 -3.51
CA VAL A 168 11.58 6.31 -2.46
C VAL A 168 13.09 6.43 -2.27
N VAL A 169 13.90 6.40 -3.33
CA VAL A 169 15.36 6.49 -3.18
C VAL A 169 15.80 7.87 -2.68
N LEU A 170 15.13 8.96 -3.09
CA LEU A 170 15.35 10.30 -2.54
C LEU A 170 15.03 10.37 -1.05
N SER A 171 13.90 9.82 -0.63
CA SER A 171 13.50 9.81 0.78
C SER A 171 14.50 9.06 1.66
N LYS A 172 15.06 7.96 1.15
CA LYS A 172 16.11 7.20 1.84
C LYS A 172 17.42 7.98 1.94
N GLU A 173 17.86 8.65 0.86
CA GLU A 173 19.08 9.48 0.89
C GLU A 173 18.93 10.67 1.84
N LEU A 174 17.72 11.22 1.99
CA LEU A 174 17.40 12.24 2.98
C LEU A 174 17.31 11.72 4.40
N ASN A 175 17.54 10.42 4.64
CA ASN A 175 17.45 9.74 5.93
C ASN A 175 16.10 9.88 6.62
N LEU A 176 15.01 9.91 5.84
CA LEU A 176 13.65 9.92 6.36
C LEU A 176 13.29 8.53 6.91
N ASP A 177 12.42 8.49 7.91
CA ASP A 177 12.04 7.25 8.58
C ASP A 177 11.30 6.26 7.66
N ASP A 178 11.27 4.98 8.06
CA ASP A 178 10.67 3.91 7.27
C ASP A 178 9.17 4.12 7.01
N ASN A 179 8.44 4.80 7.91
CA ASN A 179 7.03 5.08 7.73
C ASN A 179 6.84 6.13 6.64
N PHE A 180 7.65 7.21 6.66
CA PHE A 180 7.63 8.20 5.59
C PHE A 180 7.93 7.56 4.23
N VAL A 181 8.95 6.70 4.15
CA VAL A 181 9.33 5.99 2.91
C VAL A 181 8.19 5.07 2.42
N LYS A 182 7.51 4.37 3.32
CA LYS A 182 6.33 3.57 2.98
C LYS A 182 5.17 4.42 2.51
N HIS A 183 4.90 5.53 3.19
CA HIS A 183 3.80 6.42 2.85
C HIS A 183 4.02 7.11 1.51
N ILE A 184 5.21 7.66 1.23
CA ILE A 184 5.49 8.31 -0.05
C ILE A 184 5.43 7.31 -1.21
N SER A 185 5.83 6.07 -0.99
CA SER A 185 5.74 5.00 -1.99
C SER A 185 4.30 4.72 -2.43
N LYS A 186 3.30 4.86 -1.54
CA LYS A 186 1.88 4.69 -1.86
C LYS A 186 1.24 5.99 -2.33
N ALA A 187 1.54 7.07 -1.64
CA ALA A 187 0.96 8.39 -1.90
C ALA A 187 1.30 8.93 -3.30
N SER A 188 2.53 8.72 -3.74
CA SER A 188 3.00 9.17 -5.06
C SER A 188 2.20 8.60 -6.24
N LEU A 189 1.61 7.42 -6.07
CA LEU A 189 0.76 6.80 -7.10
C LEU A 189 -0.48 7.65 -7.42
N LEU A 190 -0.94 8.48 -6.49
CA LEU A 190 -2.19 9.24 -6.57
C LEU A 190 -2.02 10.69 -7.06
N HIS A 191 -0.78 11.14 -7.36
CA HIS A 191 -0.49 12.55 -7.66
C HIS A 191 -1.39 13.14 -8.76
N ASP A 192 -1.63 12.38 -9.81
CA ASP A 192 -2.33 12.79 -11.02
C ASP A 192 -3.77 12.25 -11.14
N ILE A 193 -4.33 11.64 -10.07
CA ILE A 193 -5.69 11.04 -10.11
C ILE A 193 -6.76 12.06 -10.56
N GLY A 194 -6.56 13.34 -10.30
CA GLY A 194 -7.48 14.40 -10.71
C GLY A 194 -7.56 14.65 -12.21
N LYS A 195 -6.61 14.14 -13.01
CA LYS A 195 -6.66 14.21 -14.48
C LYS A 195 -7.88 13.49 -15.08
N VAL A 196 -8.47 12.56 -14.33
CA VAL A 196 -9.74 11.91 -14.71
C VAL A 196 -10.86 12.94 -15.01
N ALA A 197 -10.83 14.09 -14.37
CA ALA A 197 -11.82 15.16 -14.57
C ALA A 197 -11.47 16.15 -15.70
N VAL A 198 -10.30 16.03 -16.33
CA VAL A 198 -9.89 16.89 -17.45
C VAL A 198 -10.49 16.34 -18.73
N ARG A 199 -11.02 17.23 -19.60
CA ARG A 199 -11.60 16.84 -20.89
C ARG A 199 -10.54 16.28 -21.85
N ASP A 200 -10.89 15.23 -22.61
CA ASP A 200 -9.96 14.58 -23.55
C ASP A 200 -9.42 15.53 -24.62
N GLU A 201 -10.25 16.49 -25.10
CA GLU A 201 -9.83 17.48 -26.09
C GLU A 201 -8.67 18.36 -25.59
N ILE A 202 -8.53 18.52 -24.26
CA ILE A 202 -7.46 19.29 -23.63
C ILE A 202 -6.29 18.39 -23.24
N LEU A 203 -6.61 17.27 -22.57
CA LEU A 203 -5.59 16.34 -22.06
C LEU A 203 -4.75 15.73 -23.18
N LEU A 204 -5.41 15.36 -24.30
CA LEU A 204 -4.80 14.69 -25.46
C LEU A 204 -4.49 15.66 -26.60
N LYS A 205 -4.56 16.96 -26.38
CA LYS A 205 -4.37 17.95 -27.45
C LYS A 205 -2.97 17.85 -28.08
N PRO A 206 -2.90 17.61 -29.39
CA PRO A 206 -1.63 17.60 -30.10
C PRO A 206 -1.12 19.02 -30.29
N GLY A 207 -0.32 19.53 -29.37
CA GLY A 207 0.29 20.85 -29.48
C GLY A 207 0.25 21.69 -28.21
N LYS A 208 0.50 22.99 -28.34
CA LYS A 208 0.50 23.88 -27.19
C LYS A 208 -0.94 24.15 -26.74
N LEU A 209 -1.13 24.14 -25.43
CA LEU A 209 -2.38 24.55 -24.80
C LEU A 209 -2.53 26.08 -24.88
N THR A 210 -3.77 26.55 -24.99
CA THR A 210 -4.10 27.94 -24.72
C THR A 210 -3.99 28.22 -23.22
N GLU A 211 -4.06 29.50 -22.85
CA GLU A 211 -4.01 29.88 -21.43
C GLU A 211 -5.20 29.29 -20.65
N ASP A 212 -6.41 29.36 -21.20
CA ASP A 212 -7.62 28.79 -20.59
C ASP A 212 -7.54 27.25 -20.45
N GLU A 213 -7.03 26.55 -21.45
CA GLU A 213 -6.84 25.11 -21.42
C GLU A 213 -5.77 24.72 -20.38
N TYR A 214 -4.72 25.53 -20.25
CA TYR A 214 -3.70 25.30 -19.22
C TYR A 214 -4.25 25.52 -17.81
N GLU A 215 -5.08 26.55 -17.62
CA GLU A 215 -5.80 26.76 -16.35
C GLU A 215 -6.76 25.59 -16.04
N GLU A 216 -7.37 24.98 -17.04
CA GLU A 216 -8.21 23.80 -16.82
C GLU A 216 -7.39 22.59 -16.37
N ILE A 217 -6.24 22.33 -17.01
CA ILE A 217 -5.36 21.23 -16.58
C ILE A 217 -4.86 21.44 -15.14
N LYS A 218 -4.47 22.64 -14.76
CA LYS A 218 -4.00 22.92 -13.39
C LYS A 218 -5.01 22.48 -12.31
N LYS A 219 -6.29 22.48 -12.61
CA LYS A 219 -7.36 22.07 -11.67
C LYS A 219 -7.26 20.59 -11.26
N HIS A 220 -6.50 19.72 -12.00
CA HIS A 220 -6.34 18.34 -11.61
C HIS A 220 -5.75 18.20 -10.19
N THR A 221 -4.86 19.11 -9.79
CA THR A 221 -4.24 19.11 -8.45
C THR A 221 -5.31 19.22 -7.35
N ILE A 222 -6.18 20.24 -7.48
CA ILE A 222 -7.27 20.50 -6.54
C ILE A 222 -8.32 19.38 -6.60
N THR A 223 -8.66 18.90 -7.79
CA THR A 223 -9.66 17.87 -8.00
C THR A 223 -9.20 16.54 -7.42
N GLY A 224 -7.92 16.17 -7.63
CA GLY A 224 -7.31 14.99 -7.05
C GLY A 224 -7.31 15.03 -5.51
N ALA A 225 -6.82 16.12 -4.93
CA ALA A 225 -6.81 16.32 -3.49
C ALA A 225 -8.22 16.22 -2.88
N LYS A 226 -9.23 16.84 -3.52
CA LYS A 226 -10.63 16.74 -3.09
C LYS A 226 -11.20 15.32 -3.21
N ALA A 227 -10.85 14.58 -4.25
CA ALA A 227 -11.28 13.20 -4.41
C ALA A 227 -10.71 12.31 -3.30
N ILE A 228 -9.42 12.42 -3.02
CA ILE A 228 -8.75 11.67 -1.94
C ILE A 228 -9.32 12.05 -0.57
N SER A 229 -9.56 13.34 -0.30
CA SER A 229 -10.09 13.80 1.00
C SER A 229 -11.50 13.26 1.31
N LYS A 230 -12.32 13.01 0.28
CA LYS A 230 -13.64 12.38 0.47
C LYS A 230 -13.54 10.94 0.96
N VAL A 231 -12.51 10.21 0.55
CA VAL A 231 -12.28 8.82 1.01
C VAL A 231 -11.89 8.81 2.50
N ILE A 232 -11.11 9.79 2.95
CA ILE A 232 -10.71 9.91 4.36
C ILE A 232 -11.91 10.12 5.28
N GLY A 233 -12.91 10.88 4.86
CA GLY A 233 -14.10 11.19 5.67
C GLY A 233 -15.09 10.03 5.84
N VAL A 234 -14.93 8.93 5.11
CA VAL A 234 -15.86 7.77 5.12
C VAL A 234 -15.36 6.66 6.05
N ASN A 235 -14.06 6.56 6.29
CA ASN A 235 -13.45 5.50 7.10
C ASN A 235 -12.81 6.08 8.37
N GLU A 236 -13.22 5.59 9.54
CA GLU A 236 -12.62 5.95 10.85
C GLU A 236 -11.14 5.55 10.96
N TYR A 237 -10.66 4.64 10.13
CA TYR A 237 -9.25 4.22 10.02
C TYR A 237 -8.63 4.83 8.78
N THR A 238 -8.18 6.06 8.91
CA THR A 238 -7.43 6.76 7.86
C THR A 238 -6.04 6.16 7.71
N ASN A 239 -5.77 5.63 6.54
CA ASN A 239 -4.41 5.31 6.15
C ASN A 239 -3.61 6.62 6.06
N GLU A 240 -2.61 6.80 6.92
CA GLU A 240 -1.78 8.01 7.00
C GLU A 240 -1.18 8.43 5.65
N TYR A 241 -0.93 7.48 4.75
CA TYR A 241 -0.44 7.80 3.40
C TYR A 241 -1.44 8.60 2.56
N LEU A 242 -2.76 8.58 2.86
CA LEU A 242 -3.75 9.37 2.12
C LEU A 242 -3.63 10.87 2.41
N TYR A 243 -3.23 11.26 3.61
CA TYR A 243 -2.91 12.66 3.89
C TYR A 243 -1.69 13.12 3.08
N MET A 244 -0.66 12.29 3.03
CA MET A 244 0.51 12.55 2.19
C MET A 244 0.13 12.59 0.69
N ALA A 245 -0.82 11.75 0.25
CA ALA A 245 -1.32 11.77 -1.12
C ALA A 245 -2.07 13.06 -1.46
N ILE A 246 -2.84 13.63 -0.51
CA ILE A 246 -3.44 14.96 -0.67
C ILE A 246 -2.36 16.02 -0.86
N ASP A 247 -1.34 16.02 -0.01
CA ASP A 247 -0.23 16.95 -0.09
C ASP A 247 0.50 16.87 -1.43
N ILE A 248 0.81 15.65 -1.89
CA ILE A 248 1.47 15.43 -3.18
C ILE A 248 0.56 15.85 -4.34
N ALA A 249 -0.70 15.43 -4.36
CA ALA A 249 -1.64 15.79 -5.42
C ALA A 249 -1.81 17.31 -5.54
N LEU A 250 -1.85 18.01 -4.39
CA LEU A 250 -2.01 19.46 -4.37
C LEU A 250 -0.71 20.20 -4.69
N GLY A 251 0.45 19.68 -4.21
CA GLY A 251 1.68 20.46 -4.16
C GLY A 251 2.79 20.04 -5.12
N HIS A 252 2.64 18.96 -5.92
CA HIS A 252 3.72 18.48 -6.78
C HIS A 252 4.06 19.42 -7.96
N HIS A 253 3.20 20.40 -8.26
CA HIS A 253 3.45 21.47 -9.23
C HIS A 253 3.76 22.82 -8.59
N GLU A 254 3.82 22.88 -7.25
CA GLU A 254 4.39 24.06 -6.59
C GLU A 254 5.89 24.12 -6.88
N LYS A 255 6.41 25.35 -6.91
CA LYS A 255 7.84 25.60 -7.13
C LYS A 255 8.45 26.26 -5.91
N TYR A 256 9.67 25.92 -5.61
CA TYR A 256 10.37 26.41 -4.43
C TYR A 256 10.42 27.93 -4.32
N ASP A 257 10.40 28.64 -5.46
CA ASP A 257 10.37 30.11 -5.53
C ASP A 257 8.96 30.73 -5.46
N GLY A 258 7.90 29.90 -5.34
CA GLY A 258 6.50 30.36 -5.28
C GLY A 258 5.85 30.64 -6.65
N SER A 259 6.55 30.39 -7.76
CA SER A 259 5.99 30.58 -9.12
C SER A 259 5.17 29.37 -9.62
N GLY A 260 4.91 28.39 -8.74
CA GLY A 260 4.15 27.19 -9.04
C GLY A 260 2.63 27.37 -8.92
N TYR A 261 1.92 26.27 -8.89
CA TYR A 261 0.46 26.20 -8.72
C TYR A 261 0.05 24.97 -7.91
N PRO A 262 -1.16 24.94 -7.32
CA PRO A 262 -2.27 25.86 -7.48
C PRO A 262 -2.26 27.04 -6.51
N ASN A 263 -1.48 26.99 -5.41
CA ASN A 263 -1.54 27.96 -4.32
C ASN A 263 -0.42 29.02 -4.39
N GLY A 264 0.66 28.77 -5.14
CA GLY A 264 1.83 29.64 -5.22
C GLY A 264 2.59 29.74 -3.89
N ILE A 265 2.55 28.68 -3.07
CA ILE A 265 3.33 28.63 -1.83
C ILE A 265 4.81 28.38 -2.13
N ASN A 266 5.70 28.80 -1.22
CA ASN A 266 7.14 28.79 -1.49
C ASN A 266 7.96 28.15 -0.37
N GLY A 267 9.16 27.73 -0.71
CA GLY A 267 10.15 27.23 0.23
C GLY A 267 9.63 26.04 1.03
N ILE A 268 9.79 26.10 2.34
CA ILE A 268 9.41 25.04 3.27
C ILE A 268 7.90 25.00 3.57
N GLU A 269 7.12 25.96 3.10
CA GLU A 269 5.65 25.92 3.18
C GLU A 269 5.10 24.82 2.27
N ILE A 270 5.84 24.46 1.20
CA ILE A 270 5.52 23.30 0.38
C ILE A 270 5.82 22.03 1.21
N PRO A 271 4.87 21.11 1.40
CA PRO A 271 5.11 19.85 2.11
C PRO A 271 6.34 19.10 1.59
N LEU A 272 7.13 18.51 2.48
CA LEU A 272 8.37 17.82 2.10
C LEU A 272 8.13 16.73 1.04
N CYS A 273 7.08 15.93 1.19
CA CYS A 273 6.71 14.89 0.22
C CYS A 273 6.42 15.48 -1.18
N SER A 274 5.79 16.65 -1.25
CA SER A 274 5.52 17.34 -2.53
C SER A 274 6.80 17.86 -3.17
N ARG A 275 7.72 18.43 -2.38
CA ARG A 275 9.05 18.89 -2.87
C ARG A 275 9.89 17.73 -3.40
N ILE A 276 9.89 16.57 -2.71
CA ILE A 276 10.56 15.34 -3.15
C ILE A 276 9.95 14.84 -4.45
N PHE A 277 8.62 14.78 -4.50
CA PHE A 277 7.92 14.23 -5.65
C PHE A 277 8.03 15.14 -6.88
N ALA A 278 8.02 16.45 -6.72
CA ALA A 278 8.22 17.43 -7.82
C ALA A 278 9.53 17.20 -8.58
N LEU A 279 10.62 16.86 -7.89
CA LEU A 279 11.89 16.52 -8.54
C LEU A 279 11.82 15.14 -9.23
N ALA A 280 11.22 14.16 -8.58
CA ALA A 280 11.04 12.81 -9.13
C ALA A 280 10.24 12.83 -10.44
N ASP A 281 9.11 13.53 -10.43
CA ASP A 281 8.25 13.73 -11.60
C ASP A 281 8.97 14.48 -12.72
N ALA A 282 9.60 15.61 -12.41
CA ALA A 282 10.32 16.38 -13.40
C ALA A 282 11.46 15.60 -14.07
N TYR A 283 12.22 14.79 -13.31
CA TYR A 283 13.24 13.93 -13.88
C TYR A 283 12.64 12.93 -14.87
N ASP A 284 11.52 12.29 -14.50
CA ASP A 284 10.82 11.35 -15.37
C ASP A 284 10.34 12.04 -16.67
N VAL A 285 9.69 13.18 -16.53
CA VAL A 285 9.21 13.99 -17.67
C VAL A 285 10.33 14.39 -18.61
N ILE A 286 11.52 14.68 -18.09
CA ILE A 286 12.69 15.06 -18.90
C ILE A 286 13.26 13.85 -19.65
N THR A 287 13.30 12.69 -19.01
CA THR A 287 14.02 11.49 -19.53
C THR A 287 13.14 10.47 -20.23
N SER A 288 11.81 10.67 -20.20
CA SER A 288 10.83 9.80 -20.87
C SER A 288 10.47 10.28 -22.28
N GLU A 289 10.15 9.32 -23.15
CA GLU A 289 9.64 9.59 -24.50
C GLU A 289 8.18 10.07 -24.39
N ARG A 290 7.84 11.13 -25.13
CA ARG A 290 6.47 11.63 -25.25
C ARG A 290 6.11 11.79 -26.71
N PRO A 291 4.83 11.73 -27.10
CA PRO A 291 4.39 11.78 -28.50
C PRO A 291 4.99 12.94 -29.32
N TYR A 292 5.34 14.04 -28.64
CA TYR A 292 5.80 15.29 -29.27
C TYR A 292 7.25 15.67 -28.89
N LYS A 293 7.96 14.83 -28.09
CA LYS A 293 9.29 15.21 -27.57
C LYS A 293 10.18 13.97 -27.37
N LYS A 294 11.35 13.99 -28.02
CA LYS A 294 12.38 12.99 -27.71
C LYS A 294 12.89 13.13 -26.29
N PRO A 295 13.17 12.02 -25.59
CA PRO A 295 13.73 12.05 -24.26
C PRO A 295 15.10 12.72 -24.27
N PHE A 296 15.37 13.51 -23.23
CA PHE A 296 16.73 14.00 -22.99
C PHE A 296 17.58 12.91 -22.33
N SER A 297 18.90 13.06 -22.43
CA SER A 297 19.83 12.17 -21.74
C SER A 297 19.77 12.38 -20.21
N HIS A 298 20.30 11.41 -19.48
CA HIS A 298 20.44 11.51 -18.03
C HIS A 298 21.25 12.76 -17.63
N GLU A 299 22.37 12.99 -18.31
CA GLU A 299 23.27 14.11 -18.06
C GLU A 299 22.58 15.47 -18.25
N GLU A 300 21.75 15.55 -19.30
CA GLU A 300 20.98 16.76 -19.58
C GLU A 300 19.88 16.98 -18.53
N ALA A 301 19.22 15.92 -18.05
CA ALA A 301 18.25 15.99 -16.95
C ALA A 301 18.92 16.50 -15.66
N VAL A 302 20.06 15.92 -15.28
CA VAL A 302 20.85 16.35 -14.12
C VAL A 302 21.27 17.82 -14.25
N ARG A 303 21.72 18.25 -15.43
CA ARG A 303 22.10 19.64 -15.67
C ARG A 303 20.92 20.59 -15.48
N ARG A 304 19.74 20.25 -16.01
CA ARG A 304 18.50 21.07 -15.87
C ARG A 304 18.06 21.18 -14.42
N ILE A 305 17.99 20.07 -13.70
CA ILE A 305 17.60 20.04 -12.30
C ILE A 305 18.57 20.93 -11.48
N LYS A 306 19.87 20.86 -11.74
CA LYS A 306 20.86 21.75 -11.08
C LYS A 306 20.64 23.23 -11.37
N LEU A 307 20.26 23.60 -12.60
CA LEU A 307 19.99 24.99 -12.98
C LEU A 307 18.70 25.54 -12.32
N ASP A 308 17.77 24.69 -12.00
CA ASP A 308 16.50 25.04 -11.37
C ASP A 308 16.53 24.87 -9.83
N CYS A 309 17.72 24.63 -9.26
CA CYS A 309 17.95 24.59 -7.82
C CYS A 309 17.62 25.94 -7.19
N GLY A 310 16.81 25.93 -6.13
CA GLY A 310 16.33 27.15 -5.45
C GLY A 310 15.24 27.93 -6.22
N LYS A 311 14.87 27.47 -7.42
CA LYS A 311 13.75 28.02 -8.21
C LYS A 311 12.60 27.03 -8.24
N HIS A 312 12.71 26.00 -9.06
CA HIS A 312 11.72 24.92 -9.11
C HIS A 312 11.90 23.94 -7.95
N PHE A 313 13.13 23.57 -7.63
CA PHE A 313 13.44 22.50 -6.69
C PHE A 313 14.11 23.02 -5.42
N ASP A 314 13.79 22.34 -4.32
CA ASP A 314 14.44 22.53 -3.03
C ASP A 314 15.94 22.21 -3.13
N PRO A 315 16.82 23.11 -2.67
CA PRO A 315 18.27 22.90 -2.70
C PRO A 315 18.74 21.65 -1.97
N ASP A 316 18.12 21.29 -0.84
CA ASP A 316 18.49 20.10 -0.07
C ASP A 316 18.13 18.82 -0.83
N ILE A 317 16.97 18.80 -1.50
CA ILE A 317 16.53 17.67 -2.33
C ILE A 317 17.40 17.55 -3.58
N VAL A 318 17.79 18.68 -4.21
CA VAL A 318 18.72 18.66 -5.34
C VAL A 318 20.08 18.12 -4.92
N ASN A 319 20.59 18.49 -3.75
CA ASN A 319 21.85 17.98 -3.21
C ASN A 319 21.79 16.47 -2.95
N ALA A 320 20.67 15.96 -2.40
CA ALA A 320 20.44 14.52 -2.23
C ALA A 320 20.40 13.81 -3.60
N PHE A 321 19.62 14.34 -4.55
CA PHE A 321 19.54 13.78 -5.90
C PHE A 321 20.92 13.68 -6.59
N ILE A 322 21.76 14.70 -6.47
CA ILE A 322 23.11 14.69 -7.08
C ILE A 322 23.94 13.52 -6.56
N LYS A 323 23.84 13.15 -5.30
CA LYS A 323 24.58 12.03 -4.72
C LYS A 323 24.13 10.70 -5.27
N ILE A 324 22.82 10.53 -5.50
CA ILE A 324 22.21 9.26 -5.93
C ILE A 324 21.73 9.26 -7.39
N GLN A 325 22.12 10.25 -8.21
CA GLN A 325 21.66 10.35 -9.61
C GLN A 325 21.84 9.10 -10.43
N GLY A 326 22.87 8.28 -10.12
CA GLY A 326 23.10 6.99 -10.76
C GLY A 326 21.97 5.98 -10.51
N GLU A 327 21.34 6.00 -9.32
CA GLU A 327 20.19 5.16 -9.03
C GLU A 327 18.99 5.52 -9.89
N PHE A 328 18.75 6.83 -10.10
CA PHE A 328 17.72 7.30 -11.02
C PHE A 328 17.93 6.79 -12.45
N GLN A 329 19.19 6.79 -12.92
CA GLN A 329 19.52 6.24 -14.23
C GLN A 329 19.27 4.73 -14.33
N ILE A 330 19.61 3.99 -13.26
CA ILE A 330 19.35 2.54 -13.18
C ILE A 330 17.85 2.27 -13.23
N ILE A 331 17.04 2.98 -12.43
CA ILE A 331 15.57 2.85 -12.42
C ILE A 331 15.01 3.14 -13.82
N ASN A 332 15.40 4.26 -14.46
CA ASN A 332 14.97 4.62 -15.81
C ASN A 332 15.26 3.50 -16.82
N ASN A 333 16.49 2.99 -16.81
CA ASN A 333 16.92 1.94 -17.75
C ASN A 333 16.19 0.61 -17.52
N LYS A 334 15.87 0.25 -16.28
CA LYS A 334 15.07 -0.93 -15.93
C LYS A 334 13.75 -0.96 -16.70
N TYR A 335 13.03 0.15 -16.71
CA TYR A 335 11.72 0.24 -17.37
C TYR A 335 11.81 0.39 -18.89
N LYS A 336 12.90 0.96 -19.44
CA LYS A 336 13.14 1.00 -20.89
C LYS A 336 13.37 -0.38 -21.52
N GLN A 337 13.84 -1.35 -20.74
CA GLN A 337 14.04 -2.73 -21.22
C GLN A 337 12.73 -3.53 -21.23
N VAL A 338 11.79 -3.24 -20.34
CA VAL A 338 10.46 -3.91 -20.29
C VAL A 338 9.60 -3.58 -21.51
N VAL A 339 9.72 -2.37 -22.06
CA VAL A 339 8.96 -1.93 -23.25
C VAL A 339 9.47 -2.57 -24.55
N LYS A 340 10.66 -3.15 -24.55
CA LYS A 340 11.28 -3.77 -25.76
C LYS A 340 11.05 -5.27 -25.89
N ASN A 341 10.48 -5.91 -24.90
CA ASN A 341 10.09 -7.32 -24.88
C ASN A 341 8.56 -7.47 -24.96
#